data_381734dfc79a6d2f4153e4161fc8e052
#
_entry.id   381734dfc79a6d2f4153e4161fc8e052
#
_cell.length_a   1.000
_cell.length_b   1.000
_cell.length_c   1.000
_cell.angle_alpha   90.00
_cell.angle_beta   90.00
_cell.angle_gamma   90.00
#
_symmetry.space_group_name_H-M   'P 1'
#
loop_
_entity.id
_entity.type
_entity.pdbx_description
1 polymer ?
#
loop_
_entity_poly.entity_id
_entity_poly.type
_entity_poly.pdbx_seq_one_letter_code
_entity_poly.pdbx_strand_id
1 'polypeptide(L)'
;FIPLLSSFACAIPGIMAARTIENRRDRLLTILVAPLMSCSARLPVYLLLCSAFVPDVTVGNSWIRLPAVVLASMYLIGILVAAVVAFIFSRTIFRGPPQPFVLELPSWRWPQFAVVAERVREAAVSFLKIAGTLILAVSIIVWALGSFPRPVLEAGVNPESAEQQGEAL
;
A
#
# COMPACT_ATOMS: atom_id res chain seq x y z
N PHE A 1 -12.38 9.54 -5.71
CA PHE A 1 -12.66 8.14 -5.33
C PHE A 1 -11.70 7.15 -6.01
N ILE A 2 -11.56 7.19 -7.35
CA ILE A 2 -10.70 6.28 -8.12
C ILE A 2 -9.22 6.29 -7.64
N PRO A 3 -8.56 7.46 -7.43
CA PRO A 3 -7.19 7.49 -6.91
C PRO A 3 -7.03 6.85 -5.53
N LEU A 4 -8.03 7.01 -4.65
CA LEU A 4 -7.99 6.39 -3.32
C LEU A 4 -8.15 4.86 -3.40
N LEU A 5 -9.04 4.36 -4.26
CA LEU A 5 -9.15 2.91 -4.52
C LEU A 5 -7.84 2.33 -5.07
N SER A 6 -7.20 3.02 -6.00
CA SER A 6 -5.89 2.60 -6.53
C SER A 6 -4.82 2.56 -5.44
N SER A 7 -4.93 3.42 -4.42
CA SER A 7 -3.98 3.48 -3.30
C SER A 7 -4.01 2.26 -2.39
N PHE A 8 -5.10 1.47 -2.37
CA PHE A 8 -5.14 0.17 -1.68
C PHE A 8 -4.19 -0.86 -2.31
N ALA A 9 -3.99 -0.80 -3.60
CA ALA A 9 -3.00 -1.65 -4.26
C ALA A 9 -1.58 -1.10 -4.01
N CYS A 10 -1.36 0.19 -4.31
CA CYS A 10 -0.09 0.87 -4.08
C CYS A 10 -0.32 2.40 -4.05
N ALA A 11 0.35 3.10 -3.13
CA ALA A 11 0.23 4.55 -3.01
C ALA A 11 0.72 5.30 -4.26
N ILE A 12 1.76 4.80 -4.94
CA ILE A 12 2.37 5.46 -6.10
C ILE A 12 1.39 5.64 -7.27
N PRO A 13 0.71 4.58 -7.77
CA PRO A 13 -0.29 4.74 -8.83
C PRO A 13 -1.47 5.60 -8.37
N GLY A 14 -1.87 5.53 -7.10
CA GLY A 14 -2.91 6.40 -6.53
C GLY A 14 -2.53 7.88 -6.58
N ILE A 15 -1.30 8.22 -6.22
CA ILE A 15 -0.76 9.59 -6.31
C ILE A 15 -0.65 10.04 -7.77
N MET A 16 -0.22 9.16 -8.66
CA MET A 16 -0.17 9.47 -10.09
C MET A 16 -1.57 9.71 -10.67
N ALA A 17 -2.56 8.92 -10.27
CA ALA A 17 -3.94 9.09 -10.68
C ALA A 17 -4.58 10.37 -10.10
N ALA A 18 -4.09 10.86 -8.96
CA ALA A 18 -4.58 12.11 -8.38
C ALA A 18 -4.33 13.34 -9.28
N ARG A 19 -3.42 13.24 -10.27
CA ARG A 19 -3.19 14.31 -11.27
C ARG A 19 -4.42 14.62 -12.13
N THR A 20 -5.36 13.67 -12.26
CA THR A 20 -6.59 13.85 -13.01
C THR A 20 -7.63 14.67 -12.25
N ILE A 21 -7.41 14.94 -10.97
CA ILE A 21 -8.30 15.77 -10.15
C ILE A 21 -8.04 17.24 -10.48
N GLU A 22 -9.01 17.92 -11.05
CA GLU A 22 -8.92 19.33 -11.45
C GLU A 22 -8.79 20.25 -10.23
N ASN A 23 -9.53 19.97 -9.18
CA ASN A 23 -9.50 20.75 -7.95
C ASN A 23 -8.18 20.54 -7.20
N ARG A 24 -7.37 21.60 -7.12
CA ARG A 24 -6.07 21.58 -6.42
C ARG A 24 -6.19 21.14 -4.95
N ARG A 25 -7.27 21.54 -4.28
CA ARG A 25 -7.55 21.19 -2.89
C ARG A 25 -7.73 19.68 -2.71
N ASP A 26 -8.66 19.09 -3.47
CA ASP A 26 -8.99 17.67 -3.39
C ASP A 26 -7.83 16.81 -3.87
N ARG A 27 -7.07 17.29 -4.82
CA ARG A 27 -5.85 16.66 -5.29
C ARG A 27 -4.78 16.58 -4.19
N LEU A 28 -4.52 17.69 -3.49
CA LEU A 28 -3.55 17.72 -2.38
C LEU A 28 -4.01 16.84 -1.22
N LEU A 29 -5.29 16.89 -0.88
CA LEU A 29 -5.87 16.04 0.16
C LEU A 29 -5.71 14.56 -0.19
N THR A 30 -6.00 14.18 -1.43
CA THR A 30 -5.84 12.81 -1.91
C THR A 30 -4.37 12.35 -1.85
N ILE A 31 -3.43 13.20 -2.25
CA ILE A 31 -1.98 12.90 -2.20
C ILE A 31 -1.50 12.71 -0.75
N LEU A 32 -2.01 13.50 0.18
CA LEU A 32 -1.64 13.39 1.60
C LEU A 32 -2.23 12.16 2.29
N VAL A 33 -3.46 11.77 1.90
CA VAL A 33 -4.16 10.63 2.50
C VAL A 33 -3.74 9.30 1.88
N ALA A 34 -3.36 9.28 0.60
CA ALA A 34 -2.99 8.07 -0.12
C ALA A 34 -1.92 7.19 0.60
N PRO A 35 -0.83 7.75 1.17
CA PRO A 35 0.17 6.95 1.89
C PRO A 35 -0.32 6.37 3.22
N LEU A 36 -1.40 6.91 3.80
CA LEU A 36 -1.99 6.42 5.05
C LEU A 36 -2.85 5.18 4.84
N MET A 37 -3.28 4.95 3.60
CA MET A 37 -4.05 3.76 3.25
C MET A 37 -3.20 2.50 3.40
N SER A 38 -3.79 1.45 3.98
CA SER A 38 -3.14 0.14 4.08
C SER A 38 -3.06 -0.49 2.70
N CYS A 39 -1.87 -0.57 2.13
CA CYS A 39 -1.64 -1.18 0.82
C CYS A 39 -1.28 -2.67 0.92
N SER A 40 -1.48 -3.41 -0.17
CA SER A 40 -1.17 -4.84 -0.24
C SER A 40 0.31 -5.18 0.00
N ALA A 41 1.23 -4.23 -0.23
CA ALA A 41 2.65 -4.42 0.03
C ALA A 41 3.00 -4.53 1.54
N ARG A 42 2.11 -4.09 2.43
CA ARG A 42 2.27 -4.25 3.89
C ARG A 42 1.85 -5.64 4.39
N LEU A 43 1.08 -6.39 3.60
CA LEU A 43 0.62 -7.74 3.97
C LEU A 43 1.76 -8.68 4.38
N PRO A 44 2.84 -8.84 3.59
CA PRO A 44 3.93 -9.73 3.97
C PRO A 44 4.59 -9.36 5.30
N VAL A 45 4.74 -8.05 5.57
CA VAL A 45 5.31 -7.55 6.83
C VAL A 45 4.37 -7.85 8.00
N TYR A 46 3.07 -7.65 7.83
CA TYR A 46 2.08 -7.96 8.87
C TYR A 46 2.00 -9.46 9.14
N LEU A 47 2.06 -10.29 8.09
CA LEU A 47 2.09 -11.75 8.25
C LEU A 47 3.33 -12.21 9.01
N LEU A 48 4.49 -11.66 8.68
CA LEU A 48 5.75 -11.98 9.37
C LEU A 48 5.70 -11.55 10.84
N LEU A 49 5.20 -10.35 11.14
CA LEU A 49 5.02 -9.89 12.51
C LEU A 49 4.00 -10.74 13.28
N CYS A 50 2.87 -11.07 12.64
CA CYS A 50 1.86 -11.93 13.27
C CYS A 50 2.41 -13.33 13.54
N SER A 51 3.18 -13.92 12.62
CA SER A 51 3.79 -15.25 12.85
C SER A 51 4.85 -15.24 13.93
N ALA A 52 5.55 -14.12 14.13
CA ALA A 52 6.58 -14.00 15.15
C ALA A 52 6.04 -13.71 16.56
N PHE A 53 4.97 -12.93 16.67
CA PHE A 53 4.49 -12.41 17.96
C PHE A 53 3.13 -12.96 18.41
N VAL A 54 2.32 -13.45 17.48
CA VAL A 54 0.96 -13.91 17.79
C VAL A 54 0.92 -15.43 17.82
N PRO A 55 0.63 -16.07 18.98
CA PRO A 55 0.50 -17.51 19.05
C PRO A 55 -0.72 -17.97 18.24
N ASP A 56 -0.60 -19.11 17.56
CA ASP A 56 -1.65 -19.72 16.76
C ASP A 56 -2.74 -20.32 17.68
N VAL A 57 -3.57 -19.46 18.26
CA VAL A 57 -4.71 -19.86 19.10
C VAL A 57 -6.01 -19.58 18.35
N THR A 58 -6.91 -20.54 18.35
CA THR A 58 -8.27 -20.36 17.83
C THR A 58 -9.11 -19.57 18.82
N VAL A 59 -9.70 -18.45 18.36
CA VAL A 59 -10.58 -17.62 19.18
C VAL A 59 -12.02 -18.09 19.02
N GLY A 60 -12.59 -18.62 20.11
CA GLY A 60 -14.01 -18.93 20.26
C GLY A 60 -14.46 -20.19 19.50
N ASN A 61 -15.03 -20.06 18.35
CA ASN A 61 -15.55 -21.17 17.56
C ASN A 61 -14.56 -21.49 16.44
N SER A 62 -14.08 -22.71 16.36
CA SER A 62 -12.97 -23.32 15.60
C SER A 62 -12.59 -22.82 14.18
N TRP A 63 -13.17 -21.71 13.70
CA TRP A 63 -12.97 -21.18 12.35
C TRP A 63 -12.10 -19.91 12.27
N ILE A 64 -11.97 -19.16 13.38
CA ILE A 64 -11.26 -17.88 13.36
C ILE A 64 -9.96 -18.01 14.14
N ARG A 65 -8.84 -17.90 13.42
CA ARG A 65 -7.50 -17.86 14.01
C ARG A 65 -7.18 -16.44 14.51
N LEU A 66 -6.57 -16.34 15.68
CA LEU A 66 -6.17 -15.07 16.29
C LEU A 66 -5.34 -14.18 15.33
N PRO A 67 -4.37 -14.69 14.56
CA PRO A 67 -3.64 -13.87 13.57
C PRO A 67 -4.53 -13.20 12.53
N ALA A 68 -5.60 -13.87 12.10
CA ALA A 68 -6.54 -13.31 11.11
C ALA A 68 -7.33 -12.12 11.68
N VAL A 69 -7.73 -12.21 12.95
CA VAL A 69 -8.42 -11.11 13.65
C VAL A 69 -7.49 -9.92 13.83
N VAL A 70 -6.24 -10.17 14.22
CA VAL A 70 -5.22 -9.12 14.36
C VAL A 70 -4.96 -8.42 13.03
N LEU A 71 -4.79 -9.17 11.95
CA LEU A 71 -4.64 -8.61 10.61
C LEU A 71 -5.84 -7.75 10.19
N ALA A 72 -7.05 -8.27 10.36
CA ALA A 72 -8.27 -7.54 10.04
C ALA A 72 -8.39 -6.23 10.85
N SER A 73 -8.07 -6.28 12.15
CA SER A 73 -8.08 -5.10 13.01
C SER A 73 -7.06 -4.04 12.57
N MET A 74 -5.86 -4.45 12.17
CA MET A 74 -4.84 -3.53 11.65
C MET A 74 -5.29 -2.82 10.37
N TYR A 75 -5.97 -3.54 9.45
CA TYR A 75 -6.53 -2.93 8.26
C TYR A 75 -7.66 -1.95 8.58
N LEU A 76 -8.57 -2.33 9.47
CA LEU A 76 -9.67 -1.46 9.90
C LEU A 76 -9.16 -0.18 10.57
N ILE A 77 -8.17 -0.31 11.46
CA ILE A 77 -7.52 0.85 12.10
C ILE A 77 -6.89 1.76 11.03
N GLY A 78 -6.18 1.19 10.05
CA GLY A 78 -5.59 1.96 8.96
C GLY A 78 -6.61 2.77 8.16
N ILE A 79 -7.75 2.16 7.83
CA ILE A 79 -8.86 2.84 7.11
C ILE A 79 -9.46 3.94 7.99
N LEU A 80 -9.68 3.65 9.26
CA LEU A 80 -10.27 4.60 10.21
C LEU A 80 -9.36 5.82 10.41
N VAL A 81 -8.06 5.60 10.60
CA VAL A 81 -7.06 6.68 10.71
C VAL A 81 -7.03 7.52 9.44
N ALA A 82 -7.00 6.88 8.26
CA ALA A 82 -7.03 7.60 6.99
C ALA A 82 -8.29 8.47 6.84
N ALA A 83 -9.45 7.95 7.23
CA ALA A 83 -10.73 8.67 7.20
C ALA A 83 -10.73 9.87 8.17
N VAL A 84 -10.26 9.67 9.41
CA VAL A 84 -10.16 10.73 10.42
C VAL A 84 -9.21 11.83 9.96
N VAL A 85 -8.03 11.48 9.46
CA VAL A 85 -7.04 12.45 8.96
C VAL A 85 -7.61 13.21 7.75
N ALA A 86 -8.26 12.51 6.81
CA ALA A 86 -8.93 13.15 5.67
C ALA A 86 -10.01 14.14 6.14
N PHE A 87 -10.82 13.75 7.14
CA PHE A 87 -11.85 14.62 7.70
C PHE A 87 -11.24 15.86 8.37
N ILE A 88 -10.22 15.69 9.20
CA ILE A 88 -9.53 16.80 9.87
C ILE A 88 -8.94 17.77 8.84
N PHE A 89 -8.19 17.27 7.85
CA PHE A 89 -7.57 18.11 6.83
C PHE A 89 -8.59 18.82 5.96
N SER A 90 -9.70 18.17 5.62
CA SER A 90 -10.77 18.81 4.86
C SER A 90 -11.43 19.96 5.61
N ARG A 91 -11.48 19.87 6.95
CA ARG A 91 -12.11 20.89 7.80
C ARG A 91 -11.18 22.01 8.25
N THR A 92 -9.88 21.72 8.41
CA THR A 92 -8.90 22.66 8.95
C THR A 92 -8.11 23.39 7.85
N ILE A 93 -7.35 22.65 7.06
CA ILE A 93 -6.37 23.21 6.12
C ILE A 93 -7.02 23.56 4.79
N PHE A 94 -7.94 22.71 4.35
CA PHE A 94 -8.56 22.84 3.03
C PHE A 94 -10.01 23.37 3.11
N ARG A 95 -10.24 24.50 3.78
CA ARG A 95 -11.53 25.20 3.76
C ARG A 95 -11.71 25.93 2.44
N GLY A 96 -12.82 25.68 1.75
CA GLY A 96 -13.21 26.39 0.54
C GLY A 96 -14.63 26.05 0.14
N PRO A 97 -15.30 26.89 -0.64
CA PRO A 97 -16.64 26.60 -1.15
C PRO A 97 -16.59 25.32 -2.00
N PRO A 98 -17.62 24.46 -1.93
CA PRO A 98 -17.74 23.34 -2.83
C PRO A 98 -17.83 23.87 -4.25
N GLN A 99 -17.02 23.32 -5.15
CA GLN A 99 -17.12 23.69 -6.56
C GLN A 99 -18.46 23.20 -7.13
N PRO A 100 -19.14 24.01 -7.97
CA PRO A 100 -20.33 23.55 -8.65
C PRO A 100 -19.96 22.33 -9.51
N PHE A 101 -20.62 21.23 -9.26
CA PHE A 101 -20.43 19.99 -10.02
C PHE A 101 -21.17 20.16 -11.34
N VAL A 102 -20.49 20.68 -12.36
CA VAL A 102 -21.00 20.75 -13.72
C VAL A 102 -20.65 19.43 -14.39
N LEU A 103 -21.61 18.53 -14.45
CA LEU A 103 -21.50 17.27 -15.17
C LEU A 103 -21.91 17.52 -16.62
N GLU A 104 -20.96 17.86 -17.47
CA GLU A 104 -21.17 17.69 -18.91
C GLU A 104 -21.11 16.19 -19.20
N LEU A 105 -22.27 15.59 -19.47
CA LEU A 105 -22.36 14.18 -19.84
C LEU A 105 -21.72 14.00 -21.23
N PRO A 106 -20.52 13.44 -21.34
CA PRO A 106 -19.95 13.12 -22.64
C PRO A 106 -20.83 12.08 -23.32
N SER A 107 -21.00 12.20 -24.64
CA SER A 107 -21.72 11.20 -25.44
C SER A 107 -21.11 9.82 -25.20
N TRP A 108 -21.96 8.84 -24.86
CA TRP A 108 -21.56 7.49 -24.60
C TRP A 108 -20.89 6.88 -25.85
N ARG A 109 -19.59 6.57 -25.75
CA ARG A 109 -18.81 5.94 -26.82
C ARG A 109 -18.19 4.67 -26.29
N TRP A 110 -18.22 3.61 -27.09
CA TRP A 110 -17.52 2.37 -26.76
C TRP A 110 -16.01 2.63 -26.65
N PRO A 111 -15.35 2.11 -25.59
CA PRO A 111 -13.92 2.30 -25.44
C PRO A 111 -13.16 1.63 -26.58
N GLN A 112 -12.27 2.36 -27.21
CA GLN A 112 -11.36 1.81 -28.21
C GLN A 112 -10.24 1.08 -27.49
N PHE A 113 -10.19 -0.24 -27.61
CA PHE A 113 -9.20 -1.09 -26.94
C PHE A 113 -7.76 -0.67 -27.20
N ALA A 114 -7.44 -0.23 -28.41
CA ALA A 114 -6.11 0.25 -28.77
C ALA A 114 -5.68 1.46 -27.95
N VAL A 115 -6.57 2.46 -27.78
CA VAL A 115 -6.29 3.66 -26.98
C VAL A 115 -6.16 3.31 -25.50
N VAL A 116 -7.02 2.43 -25.00
CA VAL A 116 -6.95 1.96 -23.60
C VAL A 116 -5.64 1.21 -23.35
N ALA A 117 -5.26 0.29 -24.24
CA ALA A 117 -4.01 -0.48 -24.12
C ALA A 117 -2.77 0.43 -24.14
N GLU A 118 -2.76 1.44 -25.01
CA GLU A 118 -1.66 2.41 -25.06
C GLU A 118 -1.55 3.22 -23.76
N ARG A 119 -2.66 3.72 -23.21
CA ARG A 119 -2.70 4.43 -21.93
C ARG A 119 -2.25 3.57 -20.77
N VAL A 120 -2.69 2.33 -20.73
CA VAL A 120 -2.28 1.35 -19.71
C VAL A 120 -0.76 1.08 -19.82
N ARG A 121 -0.26 0.88 -21.04
CA ARG A 121 1.18 0.67 -21.29
C ARG A 121 2.02 1.87 -20.84
N GLU A 122 1.62 3.08 -21.22
CA GLU A 122 2.33 4.30 -20.80
C GLU A 122 2.36 4.45 -19.28
N ALA A 123 1.22 4.22 -18.62
CA ALA A 123 1.12 4.28 -17.17
C ALA A 123 1.98 3.19 -16.50
N ALA A 124 1.94 1.96 -17.01
CA ALA A 124 2.72 0.84 -16.49
C ALA A 124 4.24 1.06 -16.65
N VAL A 125 4.69 1.51 -17.82
CA VAL A 125 6.11 1.81 -18.06
C VAL A 125 6.59 2.96 -17.19
N SER A 126 5.79 4.01 -17.05
CA SER A 126 6.10 5.15 -16.18
C SER A 126 6.21 4.72 -14.72
N PHE A 127 5.27 3.88 -14.25
CA PHE A 127 5.29 3.29 -12.92
C PHE A 127 6.53 2.42 -12.69
N LEU A 128 6.83 1.50 -13.61
CA LEU A 128 8.00 0.62 -13.52
C LEU A 128 9.31 1.40 -13.49
N LYS A 129 9.43 2.46 -14.28
CA LYS A 129 10.63 3.30 -14.28
C LYS A 129 10.81 4.01 -12.93
N ILE A 130 9.76 4.60 -12.39
CA ILE A 130 9.85 5.39 -11.16
C ILE A 130 9.94 4.48 -9.92
N ALA A 131 8.98 3.56 -9.78
CA ALA A 131 8.92 2.69 -8.60
C ALA A 131 9.99 1.61 -8.63
N GLY A 132 10.26 1.00 -9.80
CA GLY A 132 11.25 -0.04 -9.95
C GLY A 132 12.67 0.45 -9.65
N THR A 133 13.05 1.62 -10.16
CA THR A 133 14.38 2.20 -9.87
C THR A 133 14.55 2.55 -8.40
N LEU A 134 13.50 3.11 -7.76
CA LEU A 134 13.55 3.46 -6.34
C LEU A 134 13.66 2.21 -5.46
N ILE A 135 12.82 1.19 -5.72
CA ILE A 135 12.84 -0.07 -4.98
C ILE A 135 14.19 -0.76 -5.13
N LEU A 136 14.72 -0.82 -6.35
CA LEU A 136 16.01 -1.42 -6.64
C LEU A 136 17.15 -0.69 -5.92
N ALA A 137 17.15 0.64 -5.95
CA ALA A 137 18.14 1.46 -5.25
C ALA A 137 18.10 1.23 -3.74
N VAL A 138 16.91 1.26 -3.13
CA VAL A 138 16.75 1.00 -1.69
C VAL A 138 17.15 -0.44 -1.34
N SER A 139 16.79 -1.43 -2.16
CA SER A 139 17.17 -2.83 -1.93
C SER A 139 18.68 -3.03 -1.98
N ILE A 140 19.37 -2.37 -2.90
CA ILE A 140 20.85 -2.41 -2.99
C ILE A 140 21.46 -1.75 -1.74
N ILE A 141 20.94 -0.61 -1.30
CA ILE A 141 21.42 0.08 -0.10
C ILE A 141 21.23 -0.78 1.14
N VAL A 142 20.05 -1.36 1.32
CA VAL A 142 19.74 -2.24 2.47
C VAL A 142 20.62 -3.49 2.44
N TRP A 143 20.80 -4.09 1.25
CA TRP A 143 21.70 -5.23 1.09
C TRP A 143 23.15 -4.85 1.41
N ALA A 144 23.64 -3.72 0.93
CA ALA A 144 24.99 -3.24 1.19
C ALA A 144 25.20 -2.96 2.69
N LEU A 145 24.23 -2.29 3.36
CA LEU A 145 24.28 -2.03 4.79
C LEU A 145 24.18 -3.30 5.63
N GLY A 146 23.44 -4.31 5.19
CA GLY A 146 23.36 -5.62 5.84
C GLY A 146 24.59 -6.49 5.56
N SER A 147 25.31 -6.23 4.46
CA SER A 147 26.52 -6.96 4.07
C SER A 147 27.81 -6.34 4.63
N PHE A 148 27.80 -5.03 4.93
CA PHE A 148 28.87 -4.26 5.55
C PHE A 148 28.32 -3.51 6.78
N PRO A 149 28.69 -3.79 8.02
CA PRO A 149 29.69 -4.67 8.58
C PRO A 149 29.08 -6.05 8.90
N ARG A 150 29.83 -7.12 8.66
CA ARG A 150 29.50 -8.40 9.28
C ARG A 150 29.73 -8.24 10.79
N PRO A 151 28.72 -8.13 11.65
CA PRO A 151 28.94 -8.34 13.05
C PRO A 151 29.41 -9.80 13.19
N VAL A 152 30.57 -9.97 13.80
CA VAL A 152 31.08 -11.29 14.24
C VAL A 152 30.17 -11.75 15.39
N LEU A 153 28.92 -12.07 15.07
CA LEU A 153 27.93 -12.69 15.96
C LEU A 153 27.48 -14.03 15.40
N GLU A 154 28.39 -14.74 14.75
CA GLU A 154 28.16 -16.11 14.31
C GLU A 154 29.13 -17.08 15.00
N ALA A 155 28.97 -17.18 16.32
CA ALA A 155 29.32 -18.40 17.01
C ALA A 155 28.01 -18.93 17.64
N GLY A 156 27.18 -19.64 16.88
CA GLY A 156 26.11 -20.39 17.51
C GLY A 156 24.81 -20.65 16.72
N VAL A 157 24.63 -20.14 15.50
CA VAL A 157 23.47 -20.56 14.73
C VAL A 157 23.92 -21.47 13.58
N ASN A 158 23.77 -22.77 13.82
CA ASN A 158 24.02 -23.80 12.81
C ASN A 158 22.97 -23.67 11.70
N PRO A 159 23.35 -23.47 10.42
CA PRO A 159 22.39 -23.35 9.33
C PRO A 159 21.52 -24.60 9.09
N GLU A 160 21.96 -25.75 9.59
CA GLU A 160 21.22 -27.04 9.53
C GLU A 160 19.93 -27.06 10.37
N SER A 161 19.81 -26.19 11.39
CA SER A 161 18.59 -26.13 12.21
C SER A 161 17.48 -25.32 11.60
N ALA A 162 17.77 -24.43 10.62
CA ALA A 162 16.78 -23.64 9.93
C ALA A 162 16.09 -24.42 8.78
N GLU A 163 16.80 -25.36 8.15
CA GLU A 163 16.22 -26.20 7.10
C GLU A 163 15.29 -27.27 7.65
N GLN A 164 15.58 -27.82 8.83
CA GLN A 164 14.74 -28.86 9.46
C GLN A 164 13.39 -28.32 10.00
N GLN A 165 13.27 -27.02 10.25
CA GLN A 165 12.00 -26.40 10.64
C GLN A 165 11.10 -26.05 9.44
N GLY A 166 11.67 -25.95 8.23
CA GLY A 166 10.92 -25.73 7.01
C GLY A 166 10.23 -26.99 6.45
N GLU A 167 10.71 -28.17 6.82
CA GLU A 167 10.20 -29.46 6.30
C GLU A 167 9.14 -30.12 7.19
N ALA A 168 8.85 -29.53 8.36
CA ALA A 168 7.86 -30.04 9.32
C ALA A 168 6.53 -29.26 9.33
N LEU A 169 6.24 -28.46 8.32
CA LEU A 169 4.98 -27.75 8.07
C LEU A 169 4.41 -28.13 6.71
#